data_c748dda2b83a90147b5f636b3d05c294
#
_entry.id   c748dda2b83a90147b5f636b3d05c294
#
_cell.length_a   1.000
_cell.length_b   1.000
_cell.length_c   1.000
_cell.angle_alpha   90.00
_cell.angle_beta   90.00
_cell.angle_gamma   90.00
#
_symmetry.space_group_name_H-M   'P 1'
#
loop_
_entity.id
_entity.type
_entity.pdbx_description
1 polymer ?
#
loop_
_entity_poly.entity_id
_entity_poly.type
_entity_poly.pdbx_seq_one_letter_code
_entity_poly.pdbx_strand_id
1 'polypeptide(L)'
;MNTDLMQRCHQTTLSQDIGNWMDHMMKVSEAVVFITGANRGLGLAIAREARRQGARKIYVGMRQIGNFQEEGLTPIQLDVNDEASIQQAAEQCADTTILVNNAGIALLNEHPVDASIITTTQKILETNLLGLMRVTQIFAPILQKNQQAYVVNILSDASWEPSTVLTSYAISKAAAWSYTNSIRQWLSQFNIQVMGVHVGFIDTDLTRSLPIPKIAPETVAQEIFQGIEQNAYEVLVGEKTQQLKQGLSDEVASYLKLKPDQASV
;
A
#
# COMPACT_ATOMS: atom_id res chain seq x y z
N MET A 1 16.50 50.29 -0.96
CA MET A 1 15.44 49.29 -0.97
C MET A 1 15.80 48.21 0.03
N ASN A 2 14.97 48.03 1.01
CA ASN A 2 15.30 47.54 2.35
C ASN A 2 15.38 45.99 2.38
N THR A 3 16.57 45.41 2.42
CA THR A 3 16.85 43.97 2.53
C THR A 3 16.30 43.34 3.83
N ASP A 4 15.99 44.16 4.82
CA ASP A 4 15.50 43.72 6.16
C ASP A 4 13.98 43.33 6.11
N LEU A 5 13.19 43.86 5.16
CA LEU A 5 11.79 43.50 4.98
C LEU A 5 11.60 42.15 4.29
N MET A 6 12.50 41.78 3.40
CA MET A 6 12.46 40.47 2.73
C MET A 6 12.86 39.33 3.64
N GLN A 7 13.81 39.53 4.57
CA GLN A 7 14.18 38.50 5.53
C GLN A 7 13.11 38.25 6.61
N ARG A 8 12.36 39.29 7.03
CA ARG A 8 11.26 39.13 7.99
C ARG A 8 10.04 38.44 7.38
N CYS A 9 9.71 38.66 6.13
CA CYS A 9 8.62 37.96 5.44
C CYS A 9 8.91 36.45 5.25
N HIS A 10 10.18 36.06 4.98
CA HIS A 10 10.55 34.65 4.82
C HIS A 10 10.54 33.87 6.14
N GLN A 11 10.94 34.48 7.25
CA GLN A 11 10.93 33.80 8.55
C GLN A 11 9.54 33.65 9.17
N THR A 12 8.63 34.59 8.91
CA THR A 12 7.26 34.52 9.46
C THR A 12 6.37 33.53 8.70
N THR A 13 6.56 33.40 7.39
CA THR A 13 5.83 32.39 6.57
C THR A 13 6.29 30.96 6.89
N LEU A 14 7.57 30.71 6.99
CA LEU A 14 8.13 29.37 7.31
C LEU A 14 7.72 28.88 8.71
N SER A 15 7.66 29.75 9.71
CA SER A 15 7.26 29.34 11.08
C SER A 15 5.74 29.12 11.22
N GLN A 16 4.92 29.84 10.46
CA GLN A 16 3.47 29.62 10.40
C GLN A 16 3.12 28.38 9.58
N ASP A 17 3.85 28.10 8.50
CA ASP A 17 3.66 26.88 7.72
C ASP A 17 4.07 25.64 8.53
N ILE A 18 5.18 25.66 9.26
CA ILE A 18 5.60 24.51 10.09
C ILE A 18 4.62 24.26 11.24
N GLY A 19 4.05 25.29 11.87
CA GLY A 19 3.02 25.17 12.91
C GLY A 19 1.73 24.55 12.37
N ASN A 20 1.28 24.95 11.19
CA ASN A 20 0.10 24.40 10.52
C ASN A 20 0.29 22.93 10.09
N TRP A 21 1.51 22.50 9.75
CA TRP A 21 1.80 21.12 9.37
C TRP A 21 1.74 20.15 10.56
N MET A 22 2.17 20.58 11.74
CA MET A 22 2.16 19.73 12.95
C MET A 22 0.74 19.52 13.51
N ASP A 23 -0.17 20.48 13.33
CA ASP A 23 -1.58 20.37 13.74
C ASP A 23 -2.42 19.47 12.81
N HIS A 24 -1.86 19.04 11.66
CA HIS A 24 -2.56 18.23 10.66
C HIS A 24 -1.98 16.82 10.50
N MET A 25 -1.20 16.33 11.47
CA MET A 25 -0.72 14.94 11.46
C MET A 25 -1.81 13.99 11.96
N MET A 26 -2.14 12.98 11.15
CA MET A 26 -3.12 11.97 11.55
C MET A 26 -2.60 11.16 12.73
N LYS A 27 -3.34 11.17 13.83
CA LYS A 27 -3.07 10.29 14.96
C LYS A 27 -3.75 8.95 14.73
N VAL A 28 -2.98 7.88 14.72
CA VAL A 28 -3.50 6.52 14.54
C VAL A 28 -4.57 6.19 15.58
N SER A 29 -4.43 6.70 16.81
CA SER A 29 -5.41 6.50 17.91
C SER A 29 -6.80 7.07 17.62
N GLU A 30 -6.93 8.01 16.69
CA GLU A 30 -8.22 8.59 16.28
C GLU A 30 -8.75 7.93 15.01
N ALA A 31 -7.95 7.09 14.35
CA ALA A 31 -8.26 6.54 13.05
C ALA A 31 -9.27 5.38 13.11
N VAL A 32 -10.05 5.28 12.04
CA VAL A 32 -10.81 4.10 11.66
C VAL A 32 -10.12 3.48 10.45
N VAL A 33 -9.56 2.29 10.62
CA VAL A 33 -8.73 1.64 9.61
C VAL A 33 -9.51 0.54 8.92
N PHE A 34 -9.59 0.58 7.59
CA PHE A 34 -10.13 -0.51 6.77
C PHE A 34 -9.01 -1.16 5.97
N ILE A 35 -8.85 -2.49 6.08
CA ILE A 35 -7.74 -3.22 5.45
C ILE A 35 -8.32 -4.34 4.59
N THR A 36 -8.01 -4.36 3.30
CA THR A 36 -8.41 -5.45 2.39
C THR A 36 -7.48 -6.65 2.51
N GLY A 37 -8.03 -7.87 2.45
CA GLY A 37 -7.24 -9.11 2.52
C GLY A 37 -6.57 -9.31 3.88
N ALA A 38 -7.26 -9.01 4.99
CA ALA A 38 -6.66 -8.92 6.32
C ALA A 38 -6.92 -10.14 7.23
N ASN A 39 -7.32 -11.28 6.67
CA ASN A 39 -7.54 -12.51 7.46
C ASN A 39 -6.25 -13.26 7.84
N ARG A 40 -5.11 -12.92 7.23
CA ARG A 40 -3.80 -13.53 7.47
C ARG A 40 -2.66 -12.67 6.93
N GLY A 41 -1.42 -13.14 7.14
CA GLY A 41 -0.22 -12.55 6.56
C GLY A 41 -0.07 -11.06 6.89
N LEU A 42 0.38 -10.27 5.91
CA LEU A 42 0.63 -8.84 6.10
C LEU A 42 -0.64 -8.07 6.51
N GLY A 43 -1.78 -8.34 5.89
CA GLY A 43 -3.02 -7.63 6.22
C GLY A 43 -3.42 -7.79 7.69
N LEU A 44 -3.26 -9.00 8.25
CA LEU A 44 -3.51 -9.26 9.66
C LEU A 44 -2.46 -8.58 10.55
N ALA A 45 -1.19 -8.57 10.16
CA ALA A 45 -0.14 -7.85 10.88
C ALA A 45 -0.41 -6.35 10.94
N ILE A 46 -0.87 -5.75 9.83
CA ILE A 46 -1.29 -4.33 9.78
C ILE A 46 -2.47 -4.09 10.73
N ALA A 47 -3.47 -4.97 10.76
CA ALA A 47 -4.61 -4.83 11.66
C ALA A 47 -4.19 -4.90 13.14
N ARG A 48 -3.30 -5.83 13.49
CA ARG A 48 -2.74 -5.97 14.84
C ARG A 48 -1.93 -4.74 15.25
N GLU A 49 -1.15 -4.21 14.35
CA GLU A 49 -0.35 -3.01 14.60
C GLU A 49 -1.25 -1.78 14.78
N ALA A 50 -2.29 -1.61 13.96
CA ALA A 50 -3.30 -0.56 14.15
C ALA A 50 -3.92 -0.63 15.56
N ARG A 51 -4.27 -1.84 16.02
CA ARG A 51 -4.78 -2.05 17.38
C ARG A 51 -3.75 -1.68 18.44
N ARG A 52 -2.50 -2.10 18.28
CA ARG A 52 -1.40 -1.79 19.20
C ARG A 52 -1.19 -0.28 19.36
N GLN A 53 -1.37 0.47 18.29
CA GLN A 53 -1.29 1.93 18.28
C GLN A 53 -2.58 2.63 18.73
N GLY A 54 -3.60 1.86 19.13
CA GLY A 54 -4.83 2.38 19.71
C GLY A 54 -5.82 2.92 18.69
N ALA A 55 -5.79 2.47 17.43
CA ALA A 55 -6.79 2.84 16.44
C ALA A 55 -8.21 2.65 16.99
N ARG A 56 -9.07 3.65 16.76
CA ARG A 56 -10.43 3.70 17.31
C ARG A 56 -11.28 2.52 16.85
N LYS A 57 -11.09 2.07 15.61
CA LYS A 57 -11.80 0.94 15.01
C LYS A 57 -10.99 0.34 13.88
N ILE A 58 -11.07 -0.96 13.72
CA ILE A 58 -10.31 -1.69 12.71
C ILE A 58 -11.24 -2.67 12.01
N TYR A 59 -11.47 -2.44 10.74
CA TYR A 59 -12.20 -3.31 9.85
C TYR A 59 -11.24 -4.19 9.06
N VAL A 60 -11.49 -5.48 9.04
CA VAL A 60 -10.67 -6.47 8.34
C VAL A 60 -11.48 -7.13 7.23
N GLY A 61 -11.26 -6.65 6.00
CA GLY A 61 -11.92 -7.14 4.80
C GLY A 61 -11.38 -8.51 4.37
N MET A 62 -12.24 -9.50 4.18
CA MET A 62 -11.87 -10.84 3.75
C MET A 62 -13.00 -11.53 2.96
N ARG A 63 -12.66 -12.40 2.01
CA ARG A 63 -13.65 -13.09 1.17
C ARG A 63 -14.56 -14.05 1.94
N GLN A 64 -14.06 -14.66 2.98
CA GLN A 64 -14.81 -15.58 3.83
C GLN A 64 -14.47 -15.29 5.29
N ILE A 65 -15.47 -14.88 6.05
CA ILE A 65 -15.30 -14.59 7.49
C ILE A 65 -15.10 -15.90 8.26
N GLY A 66 -15.90 -16.94 7.95
CA GLY A 66 -15.80 -18.24 8.62
C GLY A 66 -15.80 -18.10 10.14
N ASN A 67 -14.81 -18.70 10.77
CA ASN A 67 -14.61 -18.66 12.24
C ASN A 67 -13.60 -17.57 12.66
N PHE A 68 -13.37 -16.54 11.82
CA PHE A 68 -12.43 -15.48 12.18
C PHE A 68 -12.91 -14.74 13.42
N GLN A 69 -12.13 -14.82 14.49
CA GLN A 69 -12.36 -14.12 15.74
C GLN A 69 -11.01 -13.61 16.25
N GLU A 70 -10.87 -12.30 16.28
CA GLU A 70 -9.72 -11.66 16.89
C GLU A 70 -10.17 -10.40 17.62
N GLU A 71 -9.79 -10.26 18.89
CA GLU A 71 -10.21 -9.17 19.74
C GLU A 71 -9.82 -7.80 19.14
N GLY A 72 -10.77 -6.87 19.14
CA GLY A 72 -10.56 -5.52 18.62
C GLY A 72 -10.58 -5.41 17.10
N LEU A 73 -10.78 -6.51 16.37
CA LEU A 73 -10.90 -6.52 14.91
C LEU A 73 -12.34 -6.83 14.48
N THR A 74 -12.89 -6.04 13.58
CA THR A 74 -14.24 -6.22 13.04
C THR A 74 -14.16 -6.85 11.64
N PRO A 75 -14.52 -8.13 11.46
CA PRO A 75 -14.49 -8.77 10.16
C PRO A 75 -15.59 -8.22 9.24
N ILE A 76 -15.21 -7.95 8.00
CA ILE A 76 -16.10 -7.48 6.92
C ILE A 76 -15.96 -8.42 5.73
N GLN A 77 -17.09 -8.92 5.21
CA GLN A 77 -17.05 -9.71 4.00
C GLN A 77 -16.70 -8.80 2.81
N LEU A 78 -15.66 -9.15 2.09
CA LEU A 78 -15.15 -8.36 0.96
C LEU A 78 -14.48 -9.25 -0.08
N ASP A 79 -15.01 -9.25 -1.29
CA ASP A 79 -14.27 -9.65 -2.49
C ASP A 79 -13.96 -8.40 -3.31
N VAL A 80 -12.68 -8.10 -3.52
CA VAL A 80 -12.24 -6.93 -4.29
C VAL A 80 -12.52 -7.06 -5.79
N ASN A 81 -12.90 -8.25 -6.25
CA ASN A 81 -13.30 -8.52 -7.63
C ASN A 81 -14.81 -8.38 -7.85
N ASP A 82 -15.59 -8.16 -6.78
CA ASP A 82 -17.05 -8.01 -6.81
C ASP A 82 -17.46 -6.62 -6.33
N GLU A 83 -17.96 -5.80 -7.25
CA GLU A 83 -18.36 -4.42 -6.96
C GLU A 83 -19.50 -4.36 -5.93
N ALA A 84 -20.46 -5.26 -5.98
CA ALA A 84 -21.54 -5.30 -5.00
C ALA A 84 -21.04 -5.63 -3.59
N SER A 85 -20.07 -6.54 -3.49
CA SER A 85 -19.38 -6.84 -2.21
C SER A 85 -18.65 -5.63 -1.66
N ILE A 86 -17.98 -4.84 -2.52
CA ILE A 86 -17.28 -3.62 -2.11
C ILE A 86 -18.27 -2.55 -1.65
N GLN A 87 -19.38 -2.36 -2.35
CA GLN A 87 -20.45 -1.42 -1.97
C GLN A 87 -21.01 -1.74 -0.58
N GLN A 88 -21.36 -3.00 -0.34
CA GLN A 88 -21.88 -3.45 0.97
C GLN A 88 -20.85 -3.24 2.10
N ALA A 89 -19.56 -3.49 1.83
CA ALA A 89 -18.50 -3.22 2.78
C ALA A 89 -18.35 -1.73 3.07
N ALA A 90 -18.43 -0.88 2.06
CA ALA A 90 -18.33 0.57 2.18
C ALA A 90 -19.49 1.17 3.00
N GLU A 91 -20.71 0.65 2.83
CA GLU A 91 -21.87 1.05 3.64
C GLU A 91 -21.68 0.73 5.13
N GLN A 92 -21.13 -0.45 5.44
CA GLN A 92 -20.84 -0.88 6.81
C GLN A 92 -19.68 -0.10 7.45
N CYS A 93 -18.77 0.43 6.62
CA CYS A 93 -17.51 1.05 7.03
C CYS A 93 -17.46 2.54 6.66
N ALA A 94 -18.61 3.23 6.69
CA ALA A 94 -18.77 4.62 6.25
C ALA A 94 -18.02 5.65 7.14
N ASP A 95 -17.43 5.22 8.25
CA ASP A 95 -16.59 6.01 9.15
C ASP A 95 -15.07 5.82 8.91
N THR A 96 -14.67 5.14 7.83
CA THR A 96 -13.26 4.86 7.50
C THR A 96 -12.48 6.15 7.25
N THR A 97 -11.31 6.27 7.88
CA THR A 97 -10.35 7.37 7.68
C THR A 97 -9.03 6.92 7.07
N ILE A 98 -8.65 5.64 7.25
CA ILE A 98 -7.47 5.03 6.60
C ILE A 98 -7.94 3.80 5.82
N LEU A 99 -7.75 3.82 4.51
CA LEU A 99 -7.95 2.69 3.62
C LEU A 99 -6.61 2.04 3.29
N VAL A 100 -6.45 0.75 3.60
CA VAL A 100 -5.26 -0.04 3.21
C VAL A 100 -5.63 -1.06 2.15
N ASN A 101 -5.21 -0.84 0.93
CA ASN A 101 -5.31 -1.77 -0.18
C ASN A 101 -4.16 -2.79 -0.11
N ASN A 102 -4.41 -3.89 0.60
CA ASN A 102 -3.44 -4.96 0.79
C ASN A 102 -3.81 -6.24 0.02
N ALA A 103 -5.09 -6.46 -0.30
CA ALA A 103 -5.52 -7.65 -1.03
C ALA A 103 -4.72 -7.84 -2.33
N GLY A 104 -4.19 -9.03 -2.53
CA GLY A 104 -3.40 -9.36 -3.71
C GLY A 104 -3.10 -10.85 -3.81
N ILE A 105 -2.77 -11.27 -5.02
CA ILE A 105 -2.33 -12.62 -5.35
C ILE A 105 -1.01 -12.58 -6.12
N ALA A 106 -0.25 -13.65 -6.01
CA ALA A 106 0.90 -13.91 -6.88
C ALA A 106 0.79 -15.33 -7.43
N LEU A 107 1.04 -15.46 -8.72
CA LEU A 107 1.14 -16.73 -9.42
C LEU A 107 2.46 -16.75 -10.16
N LEU A 108 3.10 -17.88 -10.18
CA LEU A 108 4.35 -18.06 -10.92
C LEU A 108 4.06 -18.30 -12.40
N ASN A 109 4.93 -17.80 -13.26
CA ASN A 109 5.03 -18.14 -14.66
C ASN A 109 6.22 -19.09 -14.84
N GLU A 110 6.18 -19.95 -15.85
CA GLU A 110 7.34 -20.77 -16.21
C GLU A 110 8.45 -19.85 -16.76
N HIS A 111 8.06 -18.95 -17.68
CA HIS A 111 8.93 -17.89 -18.22
C HIS A 111 8.06 -16.75 -18.81
N PRO A 112 8.65 -15.58 -19.14
CA PRO A 112 7.86 -14.40 -19.55
C PRO A 112 7.08 -14.53 -20.86
N VAL A 113 7.33 -15.55 -21.65
CA VAL A 113 6.67 -15.83 -22.94
C VAL A 113 6.00 -17.19 -22.99
N ASP A 114 5.69 -17.78 -21.82
CA ASP A 114 4.97 -19.05 -21.76
C ASP A 114 3.52 -18.92 -22.25
N ALA A 115 2.90 -20.05 -22.60
CA ALA A 115 1.55 -20.06 -23.16
C ALA A 115 0.47 -19.53 -22.19
N SER A 116 0.73 -19.55 -20.89
CA SER A 116 -0.19 -19.10 -19.83
C SER A 116 -0.05 -17.61 -19.48
N ILE A 117 0.98 -16.92 -19.99
CA ILE A 117 1.36 -15.58 -19.53
C ILE A 117 0.21 -14.59 -19.59
N ILE A 118 -0.57 -14.58 -20.67
CA ILE A 118 -1.69 -13.65 -20.85
C ILE A 118 -2.80 -13.94 -19.83
N THR A 119 -3.21 -15.20 -19.69
CA THR A 119 -4.27 -15.60 -18.78
C THR A 119 -3.87 -15.37 -17.33
N THR A 120 -2.63 -15.67 -16.97
CA THR A 120 -2.08 -15.42 -15.64
C THR A 120 -2.03 -13.93 -15.34
N THR A 121 -1.57 -13.11 -16.30
CA THR A 121 -1.53 -11.65 -16.16
C THR A 121 -2.93 -11.07 -15.96
N GLN A 122 -3.91 -11.47 -16.76
CA GLN A 122 -5.30 -11.02 -16.62
C GLN A 122 -5.86 -11.32 -15.22
N LYS A 123 -5.65 -12.54 -14.73
CA LYS A 123 -6.12 -12.96 -13.41
C LYS A 123 -5.46 -12.16 -12.28
N ILE A 124 -4.17 -11.88 -12.37
CA ILE A 124 -3.45 -11.10 -11.36
C ILE A 124 -3.84 -9.63 -11.43
N LEU A 125 -3.97 -9.05 -12.62
CA LEU A 125 -4.42 -7.67 -12.79
C LEU A 125 -5.83 -7.46 -12.23
N GLU A 126 -6.74 -8.42 -12.40
CA GLU A 126 -8.10 -8.34 -11.87
C GLU A 126 -8.12 -8.07 -10.35
N THR A 127 -7.28 -8.79 -9.59
CA THR A 127 -7.23 -8.62 -8.14
C THR A 127 -6.31 -7.47 -7.72
N ASN A 128 -5.06 -7.44 -8.24
CA ASN A 128 -4.02 -6.56 -7.71
C ASN A 128 -4.13 -5.12 -8.19
N LEU A 129 -4.76 -4.89 -9.35
CA LEU A 129 -4.95 -3.57 -9.92
C LEU A 129 -6.43 -3.17 -9.96
N LEU A 130 -7.27 -3.90 -10.71
CA LEU A 130 -8.66 -3.50 -10.87
C LEU A 130 -9.43 -3.60 -9.56
N GLY A 131 -9.16 -4.60 -8.73
CA GLY A 131 -9.71 -4.72 -7.37
C GLY A 131 -9.31 -3.54 -6.49
N LEU A 132 -8.02 -3.17 -6.48
CA LEU A 132 -7.51 -1.98 -5.78
C LEU A 132 -8.19 -0.70 -6.28
N MET A 133 -8.36 -0.55 -7.59
CA MET A 133 -9.00 0.62 -8.20
C MET A 133 -10.49 0.72 -7.78
N ARG A 134 -11.25 -0.39 -7.85
CA ARG A 134 -12.67 -0.42 -7.43
C ARG A 134 -12.84 -0.06 -5.97
N VAL A 135 -12.04 -0.66 -5.08
CA VAL A 135 -12.07 -0.35 -3.64
C VAL A 135 -11.78 1.12 -3.40
N THR A 136 -10.72 1.66 -4.03
CA THR A 136 -10.36 3.07 -3.89
C THR A 136 -11.47 3.98 -4.40
N GLN A 137 -12.06 3.68 -5.57
CA GLN A 137 -13.15 4.45 -6.17
C GLN A 137 -14.38 4.52 -5.25
N ILE A 138 -14.78 3.39 -4.68
CA ILE A 138 -15.98 3.30 -3.83
C ILE A 138 -15.74 3.95 -2.46
N PHE A 139 -14.53 3.82 -1.89
CA PHE A 139 -14.20 4.41 -0.60
C PHE A 139 -13.82 5.90 -0.68
N ALA A 140 -13.39 6.42 -1.83
CA ALA A 140 -12.98 7.82 -1.96
C ALA A 140 -14.04 8.83 -1.46
N PRO A 141 -15.35 8.71 -1.76
CA PRO A 141 -16.38 9.60 -1.21
C PRO A 141 -16.54 9.51 0.32
N ILE A 142 -16.20 8.38 0.92
CA ILE A 142 -16.21 8.20 2.38
C ILE A 142 -15.02 8.95 2.98
N LEU A 143 -13.83 8.76 2.40
CA LEU A 143 -12.61 9.41 2.84
C LEU A 143 -12.69 10.93 2.73
N GLN A 144 -13.35 11.45 1.68
CA GLN A 144 -13.55 12.89 1.46
C GLN A 144 -14.42 13.58 2.53
N LYS A 145 -15.21 12.83 3.31
CA LYS A 145 -16.02 13.39 4.41
C LYS A 145 -15.21 13.71 5.66
N ASN A 146 -13.98 13.24 5.73
CA ASN A 146 -13.10 13.43 6.88
C ASN A 146 -12.21 14.65 6.67
N GLN A 147 -11.79 15.30 7.76
CA GLN A 147 -10.84 16.42 7.69
C GLN A 147 -9.48 15.99 7.17
N GLN A 148 -9.10 14.76 7.45
CA GLN A 148 -7.88 14.11 6.98
C GLN A 148 -8.13 12.62 6.77
N ALA A 149 -7.63 12.08 5.68
CA ALA A 149 -7.74 10.66 5.38
C ALA A 149 -6.50 10.13 4.65
N TYR A 150 -6.35 8.81 4.66
CA TYR A 150 -5.22 8.12 4.00
C TYR A 150 -5.69 6.98 3.10
N VAL A 151 -5.00 6.83 1.97
CA VAL A 151 -5.01 5.62 1.15
C VAL A 151 -3.60 5.05 1.14
N VAL A 152 -3.45 3.82 1.62
CA VAL A 152 -2.19 3.08 1.65
C VAL A 152 -2.29 1.94 0.64
N ASN A 153 -1.43 1.92 -0.36
CA ASN A 153 -1.38 0.87 -1.38
C ASN A 153 -0.14 0.00 -1.17
N ILE A 154 -0.34 -1.30 -0.93
CA ILE A 154 0.76 -2.26 -0.80
C ILE A 154 1.26 -2.63 -2.19
N LEU A 155 2.44 -2.14 -2.51
CA LEU A 155 3.17 -2.33 -3.76
C LEU A 155 4.25 -3.41 -3.61
N SER A 156 5.31 -3.33 -4.41
CA SER A 156 6.46 -4.23 -4.32
C SER A 156 7.68 -3.59 -4.97
N ASP A 157 8.87 -4.03 -4.61
CA ASP A 157 10.12 -3.77 -5.33
C ASP A 157 10.08 -4.38 -6.74
N ALA A 158 9.28 -5.44 -6.96
CA ALA A 158 8.99 -5.99 -8.28
C ALA A 158 8.32 -4.99 -9.24
N SER A 159 7.78 -3.86 -8.73
CA SER A 159 7.30 -2.75 -9.58
C SER A 159 8.42 -2.15 -10.41
N TRP A 160 9.67 -2.29 -9.99
CA TRP A 160 10.86 -1.69 -10.61
C TRP A 160 11.83 -2.75 -11.16
N GLU A 161 12.00 -3.85 -10.46
CA GLU A 161 12.90 -4.94 -10.83
C GLU A 161 12.13 -6.26 -10.93
N PRO A 162 11.59 -6.61 -12.12
CA PRO A 162 10.82 -7.82 -12.31
C PRO A 162 11.71 -9.07 -12.27
N SER A 163 11.15 -10.19 -11.77
CA SER A 163 11.71 -11.51 -11.93
C SER A 163 11.01 -12.23 -13.08
N THR A 164 11.73 -13.07 -13.82
CA THR A 164 11.19 -13.81 -14.96
C THR A 164 10.03 -14.74 -14.57
N VAL A 165 10.09 -15.36 -13.39
CA VAL A 165 9.03 -16.24 -12.88
C VAL A 165 7.86 -15.49 -12.22
N LEU A 166 8.00 -14.21 -11.95
CA LEU A 166 6.96 -13.32 -11.38
C LEU A 166 6.54 -12.21 -12.35
N THR A 167 6.72 -12.40 -13.65
CA THR A 167 6.44 -11.39 -14.68
C THR A 167 5.03 -10.81 -14.54
N SER A 168 4.01 -11.65 -14.48
CA SER A 168 2.61 -11.20 -14.35
C SER A 168 2.34 -10.41 -13.06
N TYR A 169 2.97 -10.83 -11.96
CA TYR A 169 2.90 -10.11 -10.68
C TYR A 169 3.59 -8.75 -10.77
N ALA A 170 4.80 -8.69 -11.32
CA ALA A 170 5.56 -7.46 -11.50
C ALA A 170 4.79 -6.44 -12.35
N ILE A 171 4.19 -6.87 -13.47
CA ILE A 171 3.32 -6.04 -14.30
C ILE A 171 2.19 -5.45 -13.45
N SER A 172 1.51 -6.25 -12.62
CA SER A 172 0.42 -5.77 -11.79
C SER A 172 0.86 -4.73 -10.75
N LYS A 173 2.04 -4.93 -10.15
CA LYS A 173 2.57 -4.00 -9.14
C LYS A 173 3.14 -2.72 -9.76
N ALA A 174 3.72 -2.78 -10.95
CA ALA A 174 4.12 -1.61 -11.72
C ALA A 174 2.90 -0.76 -12.13
N ALA A 175 1.83 -1.39 -12.60
CA ALA A 175 0.58 -0.72 -12.93
C ALA A 175 -0.09 -0.10 -11.69
N ALA A 176 -0.11 -0.81 -10.56
CA ALA A 176 -0.63 -0.29 -9.29
C ALA A 176 0.20 0.89 -8.77
N TRP A 177 1.53 0.87 -8.94
CA TRP A 177 2.40 2.01 -8.63
C TRP A 177 2.08 3.24 -9.47
N SER A 178 1.91 3.07 -10.79
CA SER A 178 1.50 4.16 -11.69
C SER A 178 0.15 4.75 -11.26
N TYR A 179 -0.84 3.90 -10.98
CA TYR A 179 -2.14 4.32 -10.46
C TYR A 179 -2.03 5.06 -9.12
N THR A 180 -1.21 4.56 -8.19
CA THR A 180 -0.97 5.20 -6.88
C THR A 180 -0.47 6.63 -7.05
N ASN A 181 0.48 6.86 -7.98
CA ASN A 181 1.00 8.20 -8.27
C ASN A 181 -0.07 9.12 -8.88
N SER A 182 -0.93 8.59 -9.75
CA SER A 182 -2.02 9.36 -10.38
C SER A 182 -3.06 9.81 -9.35
N ILE A 183 -3.53 8.89 -8.49
CA ILE A 183 -4.54 9.24 -7.49
C ILE A 183 -3.98 10.12 -6.37
N ARG A 184 -2.68 10.08 -6.09
CA ARG A 184 -2.04 10.98 -5.13
C ARG A 184 -2.26 12.44 -5.51
N GLN A 185 -2.06 12.78 -6.78
CA GLN A 185 -2.28 14.14 -7.27
C GLN A 185 -3.75 14.56 -7.21
N TRP A 186 -4.66 13.64 -7.58
CA TRP A 186 -6.07 13.94 -7.60
C TRP A 186 -6.67 14.04 -6.19
N LEU A 187 -6.34 13.12 -5.29
CA LEU A 187 -6.94 13.05 -3.96
C LEU A 187 -6.37 14.11 -3.00
N SER A 188 -5.21 14.68 -3.28
CA SER A 188 -4.62 15.74 -2.44
C SER A 188 -5.52 16.97 -2.30
N GLN A 189 -6.30 17.31 -3.32
CA GLN A 189 -7.27 18.43 -3.26
C GLN A 189 -8.41 18.21 -2.23
N PHE A 190 -8.60 16.99 -1.77
CA PHE A 190 -9.58 16.62 -0.75
C PHE A 190 -8.94 16.31 0.60
N ASN A 191 -7.69 16.70 0.80
CA ASN A 191 -6.91 16.41 2.00
C ASN A 191 -6.78 14.89 2.30
N ILE A 192 -6.73 14.08 1.23
CA ILE A 192 -6.48 12.64 1.31
C ILE A 192 -5.03 12.37 0.88
N GLN A 193 -4.23 11.89 1.81
CA GLN A 193 -2.86 11.46 1.55
C GLN A 193 -2.86 10.07 0.89
N VAL A 194 -1.97 9.86 -0.08
CA VAL A 194 -1.81 8.56 -0.74
C VAL A 194 -0.37 8.10 -0.61
N MET A 195 -0.19 6.97 0.06
CA MET A 195 1.10 6.36 0.34
C MET A 195 1.26 5.04 -0.39
N GLY A 196 2.37 4.88 -1.13
CA GLY A 196 2.80 3.61 -1.69
C GLY A 196 3.77 2.91 -0.76
N VAL A 197 3.57 1.62 -0.48
CA VAL A 197 4.47 0.81 0.35
C VAL A 197 5.17 -0.21 -0.53
N HIS A 198 6.46 -0.03 -0.75
CA HIS A 198 7.29 -0.96 -1.51
C HIS A 198 8.04 -1.89 -0.57
N VAL A 199 7.93 -3.18 -0.82
CA VAL A 199 8.57 -4.22 -0.01
C VAL A 199 8.94 -5.41 -0.90
N GLY A 200 10.03 -6.09 -0.55
CA GLY A 200 10.42 -7.35 -1.17
C GLY A 200 9.62 -8.54 -0.64
N PHE A 201 10.29 -9.66 -0.42
CA PHE A 201 9.65 -10.86 0.10
C PHE A 201 9.32 -10.73 1.59
N ILE A 202 8.03 -10.94 1.93
CA ILE A 202 7.51 -10.92 3.30
C ILE A 202 7.30 -12.37 3.75
N ASP A 203 7.57 -12.70 5.00
CA ASP A 203 7.32 -14.03 5.55
C ASP A 203 5.82 -14.25 5.79
N THR A 204 5.17 -14.77 4.76
CA THR A 204 3.74 -15.07 4.72
C THR A 204 3.50 -16.40 4.02
N ASP A 205 2.26 -16.89 4.05
CA ASP A 205 1.88 -18.10 3.32
C ASP A 205 2.20 -18.02 1.82
N LEU A 206 2.14 -16.82 1.25
CA LEU A 206 2.41 -16.58 -0.18
C LEU A 206 3.86 -16.90 -0.56
N THR A 207 4.78 -16.73 0.36
CA THR A 207 6.24 -16.89 0.13
C THR A 207 6.83 -18.04 0.93
N ARG A 208 5.99 -18.80 1.67
CA ARG A 208 6.47 -19.84 2.61
C ARG A 208 7.43 -20.85 1.98
N SER A 209 7.15 -21.28 0.74
CA SER A 209 7.96 -22.28 0.03
C SER A 209 9.29 -21.75 -0.52
N LEU A 210 9.49 -20.43 -0.51
CA LEU A 210 10.70 -19.83 -1.09
C LEU A 210 11.85 -19.82 -0.06
N PRO A 211 13.00 -20.42 -0.33
CA PRO A 211 14.16 -20.48 0.57
C PRO A 211 15.03 -19.22 0.46
N ILE A 212 14.42 -18.04 0.64
CA ILE A 212 15.07 -16.73 0.51
C ILE A 212 14.88 -15.90 1.76
N PRO A 213 15.73 -14.90 2.04
CA PRO A 213 15.51 -13.94 3.12
C PRO A 213 14.19 -13.22 2.97
N LYS A 214 13.46 -13.10 4.07
CA LYS A 214 12.13 -12.49 4.13
C LYS A 214 12.05 -11.48 5.25
N ILE A 215 11.21 -10.47 5.07
CA ILE A 215 10.93 -9.46 6.09
C ILE A 215 9.73 -9.93 6.91
N ALA A 216 9.76 -9.74 8.22
CA ALA A 216 8.63 -10.06 9.09
C ALA A 216 7.43 -9.15 8.76
N PRO A 217 6.19 -9.67 8.66
CA PRO A 217 5.00 -8.87 8.41
C PRO A 217 4.80 -7.73 9.44
N GLU A 218 5.20 -7.98 10.69
CA GLU A 218 5.12 -7.01 11.78
C GLU A 218 6.03 -5.80 11.54
N THR A 219 7.23 -6.02 11.01
CA THR A 219 8.16 -4.93 10.63
C THR A 219 7.55 -4.05 9.54
N VAL A 220 6.97 -4.67 8.51
CA VAL A 220 6.28 -3.93 7.44
C VAL A 220 5.12 -3.12 8.00
N ALA A 221 4.31 -3.69 8.89
CA ALA A 221 3.19 -3.02 9.52
C ALA A 221 3.64 -1.80 10.35
N GLN A 222 4.72 -1.93 11.13
CA GLN A 222 5.28 -0.82 11.91
C GLN A 222 5.75 0.33 11.02
N GLU A 223 6.48 0.03 9.94
CA GLU A 223 6.96 1.05 9.00
C GLU A 223 5.81 1.75 8.26
N ILE A 224 4.70 1.05 7.96
CA ILE A 224 3.49 1.66 7.39
C ILE A 224 2.93 2.75 8.31
N PHE A 225 2.70 2.44 9.58
CA PHE A 225 2.13 3.42 10.51
C PHE A 225 3.10 4.54 10.83
N GLN A 226 4.40 4.27 10.93
CA GLN A 226 5.41 5.30 11.03
C GLN A 226 5.38 6.24 9.81
N GLY A 227 5.21 5.70 8.61
CA GLY A 227 5.04 6.48 7.38
C GLY A 227 3.79 7.35 7.41
N ILE A 228 2.66 6.87 7.94
CA ILE A 228 1.43 7.64 8.13
C ILE A 228 1.67 8.82 9.08
N GLU A 229 2.30 8.58 10.23
CA GLU A 229 2.64 9.62 11.21
C GLU A 229 3.60 10.67 10.65
N GLN A 230 4.47 10.29 9.72
CA GLN A 230 5.42 11.18 9.06
C GLN A 230 4.88 11.84 7.78
N ASN A 231 3.62 11.59 7.40
CA ASN A 231 3.04 12.03 6.13
C ASN A 231 3.87 11.60 4.90
N ALA A 232 4.47 10.41 4.95
CA ALA A 232 5.29 9.90 3.86
C ALA A 232 4.46 9.57 2.62
N TYR A 233 4.98 9.89 1.44
CA TYR A 233 4.39 9.51 0.16
C TYR A 233 4.75 8.09 -0.26
N GLU A 234 5.91 7.60 0.18
CA GLU A 234 6.40 6.26 -0.06
C GLU A 234 7.08 5.71 1.20
N VAL A 235 6.88 4.43 1.48
CA VAL A 235 7.61 3.66 2.47
C VAL A 235 8.37 2.56 1.75
N LEU A 236 9.68 2.49 1.96
CA LEU A 236 10.61 1.56 1.31
C LEU A 236 11.14 0.58 2.35
N VAL A 237 10.46 -0.55 2.49
CA VAL A 237 10.75 -1.51 3.54
C VAL A 237 11.92 -2.40 3.18
N GLY A 238 12.97 -2.32 3.99
CA GLY A 238 14.20 -3.09 3.85
C GLY A 238 15.25 -2.45 2.94
N GLU A 239 16.51 -2.74 3.25
CA GLU A 239 17.68 -2.12 2.60
C GLU A 239 17.71 -2.38 1.08
N LYS A 240 17.39 -3.60 0.65
CA LYS A 240 17.33 -3.94 -0.78
C LYS A 240 16.34 -3.06 -1.54
N THR A 241 15.14 -2.85 -0.99
CA THR A 241 14.10 -2.02 -1.62
C THR A 241 14.57 -0.55 -1.73
N GLN A 242 15.25 -0.04 -0.69
CA GLN A 242 15.81 1.30 -0.69
C GLN A 242 16.91 1.45 -1.76
N GLN A 243 17.85 0.50 -1.83
CA GLN A 243 18.91 0.49 -2.84
C GLN A 243 18.34 0.42 -4.27
N LEU A 244 17.32 -0.42 -4.50
CA LEU A 244 16.65 -0.49 -5.81
C LEU A 244 16.03 0.85 -6.20
N LYS A 245 15.33 1.50 -5.29
CA LYS A 245 14.73 2.82 -5.55
C LYS A 245 15.79 3.87 -5.88
N GLN A 246 16.86 3.92 -5.11
CA GLN A 246 17.95 4.87 -5.32
C GLN A 246 18.64 4.67 -6.66
N GLY A 247 18.84 3.41 -7.07
CA GLY A 247 19.52 3.05 -8.31
C GLY A 247 18.66 3.11 -9.57
N LEU A 248 17.38 3.56 -9.51
CA LEU A 248 16.51 3.60 -10.71
C LEU A 248 16.99 4.56 -11.80
N SER A 249 17.73 5.60 -11.43
CA SER A 249 18.27 6.61 -12.35
C SER A 249 19.76 6.41 -12.68
N ASP A 250 20.37 5.33 -12.21
CA ASP A 250 21.76 5.02 -12.53
C ASP A 250 21.92 4.73 -14.02
N GLU A 251 23.07 5.05 -14.60
CA GLU A 251 23.39 4.77 -16.00
C GLU A 251 23.23 3.30 -16.35
N VAL A 252 23.57 2.41 -15.41
CA VAL A 252 23.33 0.96 -15.50
C VAL A 252 22.48 0.52 -14.32
N ALA A 253 21.20 0.89 -14.34
CA ALA A 253 20.23 0.47 -13.33
C ALA A 253 20.11 -1.05 -13.25
N SER A 254 19.70 -1.57 -12.07
CA SER A 254 19.66 -3.01 -11.81
C SER A 254 18.75 -3.79 -12.78
N TYR A 255 17.65 -3.19 -13.21
CA TYR A 255 16.70 -3.77 -14.16
C TYR A 255 17.24 -3.90 -15.59
N LEU A 256 18.33 -3.20 -15.92
CA LEU A 256 19.04 -3.31 -17.22
C LEU A 256 20.10 -4.41 -17.22
N LYS A 257 20.49 -4.93 -16.05
CA LYS A 257 21.52 -5.96 -15.94
C LYS A 257 20.92 -7.31 -16.28
N LEU A 258 21.51 -7.98 -17.30
CA LEU A 258 21.17 -9.37 -17.55
C LEU A 258 21.64 -10.21 -16.36
N LYS A 259 20.72 -10.95 -15.74
CA LYS A 259 21.03 -11.91 -14.68
C LYS A 259 21.09 -13.29 -15.31
N PRO A 260 22.29 -13.85 -15.57
CA PRO A 260 22.38 -15.24 -15.97
C PRO A 260 21.85 -16.11 -14.83
N ASP A 261 20.98 -17.08 -15.15
CA ASP A 261 20.49 -18.14 -14.26
C ASP A 261 19.54 -17.74 -13.09
N GLN A 262 18.47 -16.97 -13.35
CA GLN A 262 17.30 -17.01 -12.47
C GLN A 262 16.23 -18.03 -12.94
N ALA A 263 16.58 -18.97 -13.79
CA ALA A 263 15.72 -20.08 -14.22
C ALA A 263 15.65 -21.24 -13.21
N SER A 264 16.27 -21.10 -12.04
CA SER A 264 16.34 -22.14 -11.02
C SER A 264 15.88 -21.57 -9.66
N VAL A 265 14.56 -21.43 -9.49
CA VAL A 265 13.93 -21.39 -8.16
C VAL A 265 12.72 -22.31 -8.18
#